data_9684cf86e1f0184cc7c0de38aa968c6d
#
_entry.id   9684cf86e1f0184cc7c0de38aa968c6d
#
_cell.length_a   1.000
_cell.length_b   1.000
_cell.length_c   1.000
_cell.angle_alpha   90.00
_cell.angle_beta   90.00
_cell.angle_gamma   90.00
#
_symmetry.space_group_name_H-M   'P 1'
#
loop_
_entity.id
_entity.type
_entity.pdbx_description
1 polymer ?
#
loop_
_entity_poly.entity_id
_entity_poly.type
_entity_poly.pdbx_seq_one_letter_code
_entity_poly.pdbx_strand_id
1 'polypeptide(L)'
;MLKIRVNNLKRIIALTISVLILLGGCMHLIQSETQPPHIEGMFWQPDLKTTPPTGNWDLLGVSTFVPQWSVVQTKSWFDHDIGFTKWEKNINLKQLNQNPWAENIILGLAGEYDEKLARSKVVQLAANSQQIIDKTQTIPLKGYYFPVEADPTWLGVGILGQALSTLPKPLWVSIYSAEAMPAHFDVWLKSWLPEQTHVFFQDGVGVGTRSPQQARIILDGLQQEFGQEKVIIVLEAFRATKSGKFRSAYPWEIIEQLKAYEGQKVYIFDGPHYMNRMTVYVVAWWYKLKYGSSAKAKTSH
;
A
#
# COMPACT_ATOMS: atom_id res chain seq x y z
N MET A 1 0.09 -21.00 -65.98
CA MET A 1 -0.66 -21.10 -64.72
C MET A 1 0.13 -20.79 -63.45
N LEU A 2 1.45 -21.04 -63.41
CA LEU A 2 2.26 -20.80 -62.16
C LEU A 2 2.43 -19.33 -61.80
N LYS A 3 2.63 -18.41 -62.77
CA LYS A 3 2.83 -16.96 -62.54
C LYS A 3 1.61 -16.25 -61.90
N ILE A 4 0.39 -16.72 -62.17
CA ILE A 4 -0.83 -16.10 -61.62
C ILE A 4 -0.99 -16.47 -60.14
N ARG A 5 -0.57 -17.66 -59.71
CA ARG A 5 -0.60 -18.07 -58.27
C ARG A 5 0.37 -17.30 -57.41
N VAL A 6 1.57 -17.03 -57.91
CA VAL A 6 2.61 -16.28 -57.17
C VAL A 6 2.21 -14.81 -56.96
N ASN A 7 1.55 -14.16 -57.91
CA ASN A 7 1.09 -12.79 -57.79
C ASN A 7 -0.09 -12.64 -56.78
N ASN A 8 -0.96 -13.64 -56.75
CA ASN A 8 -2.05 -13.66 -55.77
C ASN A 8 -1.53 -13.87 -54.33
N LEU A 9 -0.53 -14.73 -54.15
CA LEU A 9 0.11 -14.95 -52.84
C LEU A 9 0.80 -13.70 -52.32
N LYS A 10 1.56 -12.96 -53.18
CA LYS A 10 2.19 -11.68 -52.82
C LYS A 10 1.16 -10.63 -52.43
N ARG A 11 0.01 -10.54 -53.12
CA ARG A 11 -1.08 -9.63 -52.78
C ARG A 11 -1.73 -9.96 -51.43
N ILE A 12 -1.94 -11.24 -51.13
CA ILE A 12 -2.48 -11.70 -49.86
C ILE A 12 -1.53 -11.38 -48.70
N ILE A 13 -0.22 -11.65 -48.87
CA ILE A 13 0.79 -11.30 -47.86
C ILE A 13 0.89 -9.80 -47.63
N ALA A 14 0.86 -8.98 -48.69
CA ALA A 14 0.86 -7.54 -48.56
C ALA A 14 -0.38 -6.99 -47.85
N LEU A 15 -1.58 -7.57 -48.12
CA LEU A 15 -2.82 -7.19 -47.43
C LEU A 15 -2.78 -7.56 -45.95
N THR A 16 -2.27 -8.76 -45.60
CA THR A 16 -2.15 -9.21 -44.22
C THR A 16 -1.18 -8.33 -43.41
N ILE A 17 -0.04 -7.97 -44.00
CA ILE A 17 0.91 -7.06 -43.36
C ILE A 17 0.31 -5.66 -43.17
N SER A 18 -0.42 -5.13 -44.15
CA SER A 18 -1.09 -3.83 -44.04
C SER A 18 -2.20 -3.83 -42.96
N VAL A 19 -2.95 -4.92 -42.82
CA VAL A 19 -3.97 -5.09 -41.77
C VAL A 19 -3.31 -5.18 -40.38
N LEU A 20 -2.19 -5.89 -40.26
CA LEU A 20 -1.44 -5.99 -39.02
C LEU A 20 -0.81 -4.64 -38.62
N ILE A 21 -0.33 -3.83 -39.58
CA ILE A 21 0.20 -2.49 -39.32
C ILE A 21 -0.93 -1.53 -38.92
N LEU A 22 -2.09 -1.61 -39.57
CA LEU A 22 -3.28 -0.81 -39.23
C LEU A 22 -3.84 -1.18 -37.84
N LEU A 23 -3.90 -2.46 -37.51
CA LEU A 23 -4.31 -2.93 -36.19
C LEU A 23 -3.30 -2.56 -35.10
N GLY A 24 -1.99 -2.63 -35.39
CA GLY A 24 -0.93 -2.18 -34.50
C GLY A 24 -0.94 -0.65 -34.31
N GLY A 25 -1.18 0.11 -35.37
CA GLY A 25 -1.34 1.58 -35.31
C GLY A 25 -2.59 2.03 -34.54
N CYS A 26 -3.72 1.35 -34.72
CA CYS A 26 -4.94 1.63 -33.94
C CYS A 26 -4.81 1.27 -32.46
N MET A 27 -4.07 0.22 -32.11
CA MET A 27 -3.78 -0.08 -30.71
C MET A 27 -2.91 0.98 -30.03
N HIS A 28 -2.02 1.65 -30.77
CA HIS A 28 -1.24 2.78 -30.24
C HIS A 28 -2.07 4.07 -30.07
N LEU A 29 -3.15 4.25 -30.84
CA LEU A 29 -4.02 5.45 -30.75
C LEU A 29 -5.10 5.38 -29.67
N ILE A 30 -5.29 4.21 -29.02
CA ILE A 30 -6.25 4.01 -27.91
C ILE A 30 -5.52 3.85 -26.56
N GLN A 31 -4.23 4.13 -26.48
CA GLN A 31 -3.62 4.35 -25.18
C GLN A 31 -4.17 5.65 -24.60
N SER A 32 -5.25 5.55 -23.84
CA SER A 32 -5.61 6.64 -22.93
C SER A 32 -4.36 6.90 -22.07
N GLU A 33 -3.96 8.15 -21.94
CA GLU A 33 -2.85 8.60 -21.10
C GLU A 33 -3.19 8.38 -19.59
N THR A 34 -3.66 7.20 -19.23
CA THR A 34 -3.88 6.88 -17.83
C THR A 34 -2.51 6.75 -17.16
N GLN A 35 -2.28 7.63 -16.19
CA GLN A 35 -1.05 7.57 -15.40
C GLN A 35 -1.00 6.23 -14.67
N PRO A 36 0.14 5.53 -14.67
CA PRO A 36 0.26 4.26 -13.95
C PRO A 36 0.02 4.47 -12.45
N PRO A 37 -0.45 3.44 -11.72
CA PRO A 37 -0.48 3.50 -10.26
C PRO A 37 0.96 3.56 -9.73
N HIS A 38 1.27 4.51 -8.87
CA HIS A 38 2.60 4.64 -8.26
C HIS A 38 2.67 3.77 -7.01
N ILE A 39 3.30 2.59 -7.10
CA ILE A 39 3.49 1.69 -5.96
C ILE A 39 4.68 2.20 -5.15
N GLU A 40 4.41 3.03 -4.14
CA GLU A 40 5.44 3.69 -3.35
C GLU A 40 5.87 2.87 -2.15
N GLY A 41 4.95 2.16 -1.50
CA GLY A 41 5.23 1.57 -0.20
C GLY A 41 4.73 0.16 0.01
N MET A 42 5.36 -0.48 1.00
CA MET A 42 5.05 -1.83 1.43
C MET A 42 4.90 -1.88 2.94
N PHE A 43 3.76 -2.36 3.41
CA PHE A 43 3.55 -2.66 4.82
C PHE A 43 4.14 -4.01 5.20
N TRP A 44 4.49 -4.12 6.44
CA TRP A 44 4.87 -5.37 7.10
C TRP A 44 4.28 -5.43 8.49
N GLN A 45 3.51 -6.46 8.75
CA GLN A 45 3.02 -6.83 10.07
C GLN A 45 4.04 -7.76 10.73
N PRO A 46 4.88 -7.26 11.66
CA PRO A 46 5.93 -8.06 12.25
C PRO A 46 5.42 -9.32 12.96
N ASP A 47 6.01 -10.46 12.62
CA ASP A 47 5.86 -11.73 13.31
C ASP A 47 7.17 -12.54 13.30
N LEU A 48 7.22 -13.63 14.07
CA LEU A 48 8.41 -14.48 14.19
C LEU A 48 8.76 -15.24 12.90
N LYS A 49 7.82 -15.42 11.97
CA LYS A 49 8.03 -16.15 10.71
C LYS A 49 8.66 -15.26 9.64
N THR A 50 8.24 -14.01 9.60
CA THR A 50 8.66 -13.02 8.61
C THR A 50 9.76 -12.07 9.10
N THR A 51 10.27 -12.28 10.31
CA THR A 51 11.41 -11.53 10.86
C THR A 51 12.73 -12.26 10.62
N PRO A 52 13.74 -11.65 9.94
CA PRO A 52 13.69 -10.35 9.26
C PRO A 52 12.87 -10.39 7.95
N PRO A 53 12.23 -9.28 7.55
CA PRO A 53 11.49 -9.22 6.29
C PRO A 53 12.44 -9.32 5.09
N THR A 54 12.03 -10.07 4.08
CA THR A 54 12.80 -10.24 2.84
C THR A 54 11.88 -10.25 1.63
N GLY A 55 12.29 -9.60 0.56
CA GLY A 55 11.51 -9.53 -0.67
C GLY A 55 12.28 -8.84 -1.81
N ASN A 56 11.62 -8.71 -2.95
CA ASN A 56 12.11 -8.05 -4.15
C ASN A 56 11.11 -6.98 -4.63
N TRP A 57 10.51 -6.27 -3.68
CA TRP A 57 9.41 -5.33 -3.93
C TRP A 57 9.87 -4.05 -4.66
N ASP A 58 11.16 -3.74 -4.64
CA ASP A 58 11.80 -2.71 -5.47
C ASP A 58 11.52 -2.89 -6.97
N LEU A 59 11.31 -4.13 -7.43
CA LEU A 59 10.89 -4.41 -8.81
C LEU A 59 9.52 -3.83 -9.17
N LEU A 60 8.68 -3.53 -8.17
CA LEU A 60 7.40 -2.85 -8.32
C LEU A 60 7.50 -1.33 -8.21
N GLY A 61 8.68 -0.80 -7.86
CA GLY A 61 8.90 0.62 -7.56
C GLY A 61 8.81 0.98 -6.08
N VAL A 62 8.62 -0.02 -5.20
CA VAL A 62 8.59 0.22 -3.74
C VAL A 62 9.93 0.76 -3.27
N SER A 63 9.90 1.88 -2.56
CA SER A 63 11.04 2.53 -1.91
C SER A 63 10.78 2.90 -0.45
N THR A 64 9.52 2.79 -0.02
CA THR A 64 9.10 3.10 1.36
C THR A 64 8.61 1.83 2.05
N PHE A 65 9.14 1.55 3.24
CA PHE A 65 8.73 0.41 4.04
C PHE A 65 8.06 0.86 5.33
N VAL A 66 6.95 0.21 5.67
CA VAL A 66 6.12 0.54 6.84
C VAL A 66 6.01 -0.70 7.73
N PRO A 67 6.95 -0.91 8.66
CA PRO A 67 6.70 -1.89 9.73
C PRO A 67 5.52 -1.39 10.55
N GLN A 68 4.46 -2.20 10.65
CA GLN A 68 3.21 -1.77 11.29
C GLN A 68 3.39 -1.40 12.75
N TRP A 69 4.30 -2.08 13.46
CA TRP A 69 4.61 -1.83 14.87
C TRP A 69 6.11 -1.84 15.15
N SER A 70 6.56 -0.91 15.99
CA SER A 70 7.85 -1.04 16.69
C SER A 70 7.71 -1.88 17.94
N VAL A 71 6.61 -1.68 18.67
CA VAL A 71 6.30 -2.34 19.93
C VAL A 71 4.87 -2.85 19.89
N VAL A 72 4.68 -4.11 20.25
CA VAL A 72 3.36 -4.69 20.45
C VAL A 72 3.31 -5.27 21.87
N GLN A 73 2.25 -4.95 22.60
CA GLN A 73 2.03 -5.31 23.99
C GLN A 73 3.12 -4.78 24.94
N THR A 74 4.31 -5.07 24.93
CA THR A 74 5.43 -4.53 25.71
C THR A 74 6.77 -4.99 25.14
N LYS A 75 6.74 -5.58 23.94
CA LYS A 75 7.92 -6.16 23.31
C LYS A 75 8.25 -5.46 21.99
N SER A 76 9.53 -5.11 21.85
CA SER A 76 10.08 -4.47 20.64
C SER A 76 10.43 -5.50 19.56
N TRP A 77 10.09 -5.16 18.31
CA TRP A 77 10.53 -5.85 17.10
C TRP A 77 11.90 -5.35 16.58
N PHE A 78 12.48 -4.35 17.24
CA PHE A 78 13.73 -3.74 16.85
C PHE A 78 14.82 -3.97 17.90
N ASP A 79 16.08 -4.04 17.45
CA ASP A 79 17.24 -4.21 18.29
C ASP A 79 17.68 -2.93 19.05
N HIS A 80 17.11 -1.78 18.68
CA HIS A 80 17.33 -0.52 19.38
C HIS A 80 16.77 -0.57 20.80
N ASP A 81 17.50 0.07 21.71
CA ASP A 81 17.01 0.29 23.08
C ASP A 81 15.99 1.43 23.09
N ILE A 82 14.74 1.07 22.91
CA ILE A 82 13.58 1.98 22.98
C ILE A 82 12.82 1.84 24.30
N GLY A 83 13.47 1.23 25.31
CA GLY A 83 12.88 1.07 26.65
C GLY A 83 11.88 -0.08 26.80
N PHE A 84 11.84 -1.00 25.84
CA PHE A 84 10.97 -2.18 25.85
C PHE A 84 11.80 -3.46 25.73
N THR A 85 11.31 -4.55 26.31
CA THR A 85 11.94 -5.87 26.10
C THR A 85 11.86 -6.28 24.63
N LYS A 86 12.86 -7.01 24.14
CA LYS A 86 12.92 -7.40 22.74
C LYS A 86 12.24 -8.76 22.51
N TRP A 87 11.67 -8.92 21.34
CA TRP A 87 11.32 -10.26 20.85
C TRP A 87 12.59 -11.08 20.62
N GLU A 88 12.48 -12.40 20.61
CA GLU A 88 13.59 -13.32 20.33
C GLU A 88 14.20 -13.11 18.93
N LYS A 89 13.39 -12.69 17.98
CA LYS A 89 13.81 -12.17 16.68
C LYS A 89 13.47 -10.69 16.60
N ASN A 90 14.45 -9.91 16.22
CA ASN A 90 14.32 -8.46 16.05
C ASN A 90 15.20 -8.01 14.89
N ILE A 91 15.03 -6.80 14.45
CA ILE A 91 15.72 -6.23 13.28
C ILE A 91 16.45 -4.95 13.65
N ASN A 92 17.54 -4.70 12.93
CA ASN A 92 18.26 -3.42 12.95
C ASN A 92 17.69 -2.49 11.88
N LEU A 93 17.19 -1.31 12.28
CA LEU A 93 16.60 -0.34 11.35
C LEU A 93 17.61 0.17 10.32
N LYS A 94 18.88 0.36 10.71
CA LYS A 94 19.92 0.80 9.77
C LYS A 94 20.24 -0.28 8.72
N GLN A 95 20.23 -1.54 9.14
CA GLN A 95 20.39 -2.66 8.21
C GLN A 95 19.17 -2.84 7.31
N LEU A 96 17.96 -2.66 7.84
CA LEU A 96 16.71 -2.67 7.06
C LEU A 96 16.75 -1.62 5.94
N ASN A 97 17.19 -0.42 6.26
CA ASN A 97 17.29 0.72 5.34
C ASN A 97 18.32 0.52 4.19
N GLN A 98 19.15 -0.52 4.25
CA GLN A 98 20.08 -0.87 3.15
C GLN A 98 19.38 -1.61 2.00
N ASN A 99 18.13 -2.06 2.21
CA ASN A 99 17.37 -2.71 1.14
C ASN A 99 16.77 -1.66 0.19
N PRO A 100 16.80 -1.86 -1.13
CA PRO A 100 16.27 -0.90 -2.10
C PRO A 100 14.77 -0.64 -1.96
N TRP A 101 14.02 -1.57 -1.39
CA TRP A 101 12.59 -1.42 -1.09
C TRP A 101 12.32 -0.71 0.26
N ALA A 102 13.34 -0.40 1.04
CA ALA A 102 13.25 0.29 2.32
C ALA A 102 14.19 1.50 2.42
N GLU A 103 14.46 2.19 1.31
CA GLU A 103 15.23 3.45 1.28
C GLU A 103 14.63 4.50 2.22
N ASN A 104 13.30 4.47 2.36
CA ASN A 104 12.54 5.27 3.29
C ASN A 104 11.79 4.37 4.27
N ILE A 105 11.76 4.75 5.54
CA ILE A 105 11.01 4.04 6.57
C ILE A 105 9.99 4.98 7.19
N ILE A 106 8.71 4.58 7.17
CA ILE A 106 7.66 5.13 8.03
C ILE A 106 7.53 4.17 9.20
N LEU A 107 8.01 4.57 10.37
CA LEU A 107 8.11 3.69 11.52
C LEU A 107 6.77 3.56 12.22
N GLY A 108 6.19 2.35 12.23
CA GLY A 108 5.04 2.04 13.07
C GLY A 108 5.39 2.13 14.55
N LEU A 109 4.51 2.76 15.29
CA LEU A 109 4.70 3.07 16.71
C LEU A 109 4.19 1.92 17.62
N ALA A 110 3.80 2.23 18.86
CA ALA A 110 3.26 1.25 19.79
C ALA A 110 1.85 0.83 19.38
N GLY A 111 1.56 -0.47 19.42
CA GLY A 111 0.27 -1.03 19.05
C GLY A 111 -0.12 -2.28 19.85
N GLU A 112 -1.26 -2.84 19.48
CA GLU A 112 -1.81 -4.09 19.98
C GLU A 112 -2.26 -4.97 18.81
N TYR A 113 -2.26 -6.29 18.98
CA TYR A 113 -2.79 -7.21 17.96
C TYR A 113 -4.31 -7.18 17.86
N ASP A 114 -4.99 -6.93 18.98
CA ASP A 114 -6.45 -6.82 19.05
C ASP A 114 -6.87 -5.36 18.90
N GLU A 115 -7.72 -5.09 17.91
CA GLU A 115 -8.17 -3.74 17.57
C GLU A 115 -8.98 -3.08 18.68
N LYS A 116 -9.87 -3.84 19.36
CA LYS A 116 -10.67 -3.31 20.47
C LYS A 116 -9.79 -2.92 21.64
N LEU A 117 -8.77 -3.76 21.91
CA LEU A 117 -7.78 -3.49 22.94
C LEU A 117 -6.95 -2.25 22.57
N ALA A 118 -6.50 -2.13 21.32
CA ALA A 118 -5.78 -0.94 20.82
C ALA A 118 -6.60 0.33 21.03
N ARG A 119 -7.87 0.33 20.63
CA ARG A 119 -8.81 1.44 20.81
C ARG A 119 -9.03 1.81 22.28
N SER A 120 -9.10 0.82 23.17
CA SER A 120 -9.25 1.07 24.61
C SER A 120 -7.99 1.65 25.26
N LYS A 121 -6.82 1.48 24.64
CA LYS A 121 -5.51 1.90 25.15
C LYS A 121 -4.89 3.08 24.39
N VAL A 122 -5.65 3.81 23.57
CA VAL A 122 -5.11 4.87 22.71
C VAL A 122 -4.18 5.83 23.44
N VAL A 123 -4.56 6.30 24.62
CA VAL A 123 -3.75 7.24 25.43
C VAL A 123 -2.43 6.58 25.88
N GLN A 124 -2.48 5.33 26.33
CA GLN A 124 -1.28 4.57 26.73
C GLN A 124 -0.38 4.30 25.51
N LEU A 125 -0.98 3.93 24.38
CA LEU A 125 -0.22 3.68 23.16
C LEU A 125 0.42 4.98 22.63
N ALA A 126 -0.23 6.13 22.77
CA ALA A 126 0.36 7.41 22.41
C ALA A 126 1.56 7.76 23.33
N ALA A 127 1.46 7.52 24.63
CA ALA A 127 2.57 7.73 25.56
C ALA A 127 3.77 6.80 25.27
N ASN A 128 3.50 5.51 25.01
CA ASN A 128 4.54 4.56 24.59
C ASN A 128 5.16 4.97 23.25
N SER A 129 4.34 5.49 22.33
CA SER A 129 4.79 5.97 21.02
C SER A 129 5.71 7.17 21.14
N GLN A 130 5.42 8.12 22.02
CA GLN A 130 6.32 9.24 22.29
C GLN A 130 7.69 8.76 22.80
N GLN A 131 7.71 7.77 23.69
CA GLN A 131 8.96 7.16 24.16
C GLN A 131 9.77 6.54 23.01
N ILE A 132 9.11 5.84 22.06
CA ILE A 132 9.75 5.27 20.87
C ILE A 132 10.34 6.39 20.01
N ILE A 133 9.57 7.45 19.76
CA ILE A 133 9.98 8.60 18.95
C ILE A 133 11.23 9.24 19.54
N ASP A 134 11.25 9.52 20.85
CA ASP A 134 12.38 10.15 21.54
C ASP A 134 13.66 9.32 21.41
N LYS A 135 13.57 8.00 21.33
CA LYS A 135 14.71 7.09 21.19
C LYS A 135 15.13 6.84 19.74
N THR A 136 14.30 7.21 18.77
CA THR A 136 14.56 6.98 17.34
C THR A 136 14.92 8.25 16.55
N GLN A 137 15.01 9.41 17.18
CA GLN A 137 15.29 10.71 16.54
C GLN A 137 16.60 10.75 15.71
N THR A 138 17.58 9.92 16.04
CA THR A 138 18.86 9.84 15.31
C THR A 138 18.81 8.92 14.08
N ILE A 139 17.67 8.26 13.84
CA ILE A 139 17.46 7.37 12.69
C ILE A 139 16.80 8.21 11.60
N PRO A 140 17.30 8.16 10.35
CA PRO A 140 16.66 8.87 9.24
C PRO A 140 15.35 8.18 8.87
N LEU A 141 14.24 8.68 9.40
CA LEU A 141 12.89 8.19 9.14
C LEU A 141 12.13 9.19 8.26
N LYS A 142 11.30 8.68 7.36
CA LYS A 142 10.35 9.49 6.58
C LYS A 142 9.23 10.05 7.48
N GLY A 143 8.91 9.36 8.56
CA GLY A 143 7.90 9.73 9.54
C GLY A 143 7.44 8.54 10.37
N TYR A 144 6.25 8.67 10.96
CA TYR A 144 5.70 7.71 11.90
C TYR A 144 4.31 7.26 11.49
N TYR A 145 3.96 6.01 11.80
CA TYR A 145 2.62 5.46 11.64
C TYR A 145 2.07 5.06 13.01
N PHE A 146 0.91 5.61 13.39
CA PHE A 146 0.23 5.25 14.63
C PHE A 146 -0.75 4.11 14.37
N PRO A 147 -0.49 2.88 14.84
CA PRO A 147 -1.15 1.67 14.38
C PRO A 147 -2.47 1.38 15.13
N VAL A 148 -3.30 2.39 15.33
CA VAL A 148 -4.67 2.23 15.83
C VAL A 148 -5.62 2.58 14.71
N GLU A 149 -6.31 1.56 14.21
CA GLU A 149 -7.19 1.69 13.06
C GLU A 149 -8.54 2.30 13.45
N ALA A 150 -9.04 3.22 12.63
CA ALA A 150 -10.30 3.89 12.86
C ALA A 150 -11.35 3.52 11.81
N ASP A 151 -12.59 3.34 12.25
CA ASP A 151 -13.76 3.14 11.40
C ASP A 151 -14.98 3.91 11.96
N PRO A 152 -16.02 4.15 11.13
CA PRO A 152 -17.19 4.93 11.54
C PRO A 152 -18.01 4.33 12.71
N THR A 153 -17.83 3.04 13.02
CA THR A 153 -18.54 2.42 14.14
C THR A 153 -17.92 2.74 15.49
N TRP A 154 -16.72 3.32 15.50
CA TRP A 154 -16.05 3.71 16.74
C TRP A 154 -16.53 5.09 17.21
N LEU A 155 -17.55 5.11 18.06
CA LEU A 155 -18.15 6.34 18.59
C LEU A 155 -17.16 7.21 19.39
N GLY A 156 -16.15 6.59 20.01
CA GLY A 156 -15.12 7.29 20.79
C GLY A 156 -13.91 7.76 19.99
N VAL A 157 -13.96 7.79 18.68
CA VAL A 157 -12.80 8.09 17.80
C VAL A 157 -12.13 9.44 18.06
N GLY A 158 -12.82 10.41 18.64
CA GLY A 158 -12.25 11.70 19.04
C GLY A 158 -11.02 11.59 19.96
N ILE A 159 -10.91 10.52 20.76
CA ILE A 159 -9.74 10.25 21.60
C ILE A 159 -8.50 9.94 20.74
N LEU A 160 -8.69 9.29 19.58
CA LEU A 160 -7.62 9.05 18.62
C LEU A 160 -7.12 10.39 18.03
N GLY A 161 -8.03 11.27 17.62
CA GLY A 161 -7.68 12.61 17.14
C GLY A 161 -6.85 13.42 18.15
N GLN A 162 -7.25 13.39 19.42
CA GLN A 162 -6.49 14.02 20.50
C GLN A 162 -5.08 13.41 20.64
N ALA A 163 -4.97 12.08 20.66
CA ALA A 163 -3.69 11.39 20.74
C ALA A 163 -2.77 11.71 19.56
N LEU A 164 -3.31 11.68 18.33
CA LEU A 164 -2.55 12.02 17.12
C LEU A 164 -2.06 13.48 17.13
N SER A 165 -2.78 14.39 17.75
CA SER A 165 -2.38 15.81 17.86
C SER A 165 -1.16 16.01 18.76
N THR A 166 -0.86 15.09 19.68
CA THR A 166 0.30 15.18 20.57
C THR A 166 1.59 14.60 19.96
N LEU A 167 1.47 13.80 18.91
CA LEU A 167 2.61 13.13 18.29
C LEU A 167 3.26 13.98 17.18
N PRO A 168 4.60 13.90 17.03
CA PRO A 168 5.33 14.61 15.97
C PRO A 168 4.88 14.22 14.56
N LYS A 169 5.14 15.12 13.61
CA LYS A 169 4.85 14.97 12.19
C LYS A 169 6.15 14.81 11.37
N PRO A 170 6.11 14.15 10.19
CA PRO A 170 4.92 13.56 9.52
C PRO A 170 4.38 12.33 10.24
N LEU A 171 3.06 12.21 10.31
CA LEU A 171 2.35 11.12 10.99
C LEU A 171 1.23 10.57 10.11
N TRP A 172 1.08 9.25 10.09
CA TRP A 172 0.04 8.51 9.39
C TRP A 172 -0.83 7.72 10.36
N VAL A 173 -2.09 7.51 9.97
CA VAL A 173 -3.04 6.62 10.64
C VAL A 173 -3.84 5.84 9.59
N SER A 174 -4.28 4.63 9.90
CA SER A 174 -5.16 3.86 9.01
C SER A 174 -6.62 4.07 9.31
N ILE A 175 -7.41 4.11 8.25
CA ILE A 175 -8.87 4.09 8.31
C ILE A 175 -9.41 2.98 7.41
N TYR A 176 -10.54 2.41 7.80
CA TYR A 176 -11.32 1.50 6.97
C TYR A 176 -12.82 1.70 7.19
N SER A 177 -13.66 0.96 6.47
CA SER A 177 -15.09 0.84 6.73
C SER A 177 -15.55 -0.57 6.40
N ALA A 178 -16.37 -1.16 7.26
CA ALA A 178 -17.04 -2.43 7.01
C ALA A 178 -18.19 -2.31 5.99
N GLU A 179 -18.61 -1.10 5.64
CA GLU A 179 -19.61 -0.86 4.60
C GLU A 179 -18.95 -0.75 3.24
N ALA A 180 -19.57 -1.36 2.21
CA ALA A 180 -19.06 -1.33 0.84
C ALA A 180 -18.92 0.10 0.30
N MET A 181 -19.90 0.96 0.59
CA MET A 181 -19.96 2.37 0.19
C MET A 181 -20.46 3.19 1.39
N PRO A 182 -19.57 3.56 2.33
CA PRO A 182 -19.97 4.29 3.54
C PRO A 182 -20.47 5.70 3.19
N ALA A 183 -21.65 6.05 3.69
CA ALA A 183 -22.17 7.41 3.58
C ALA A 183 -21.41 8.36 4.50
N HIS A 184 -21.16 9.60 4.02
CA HIS A 184 -20.54 10.67 4.83
C HIS A 184 -19.19 10.28 5.48
N PHE A 185 -18.41 9.44 4.80
CA PHE A 185 -17.13 8.98 5.31
C PHE A 185 -16.10 10.11 5.46
N ASP A 186 -16.13 11.06 4.53
CA ASP A 186 -15.39 12.32 4.56
C ASP A 186 -15.77 13.21 5.76
N VAL A 187 -17.06 13.38 6.03
CA VAL A 187 -17.57 14.15 7.17
C VAL A 187 -17.15 13.51 8.50
N TRP A 188 -17.27 12.17 8.60
CA TRP A 188 -16.79 11.44 9.76
C TRP A 188 -15.29 11.62 9.97
N LEU A 189 -14.48 11.46 8.92
CA LEU A 189 -13.03 11.63 9.00
C LEU A 189 -12.65 13.06 9.44
N LYS A 190 -13.30 14.06 8.87
CA LYS A 190 -13.10 15.49 9.21
C LYS A 190 -13.42 15.81 10.67
N SER A 191 -14.33 15.07 11.29
CA SER A 191 -14.78 15.34 12.67
C SER A 191 -13.71 15.07 13.73
N TRP A 192 -12.66 14.28 13.41
CA TRP A 192 -11.67 13.88 14.40
C TRP A 192 -10.22 13.91 13.93
N LEU A 193 -9.95 13.87 12.60
CA LEU A 193 -8.59 13.80 12.05
C LEU A 193 -7.87 15.14 12.21
N PRO A 194 -6.68 15.19 12.85
CA PRO A 194 -5.87 16.41 12.88
C PRO A 194 -5.37 16.82 11.49
N GLU A 195 -5.33 18.11 11.22
CA GLU A 195 -5.00 18.68 9.90
C GLU A 195 -3.68 18.17 9.33
N GLN A 196 -2.64 18.01 10.15
CA GLN A 196 -1.30 17.58 9.73
C GLN A 196 -1.08 16.06 9.76
N THR A 197 -2.15 15.27 9.90
CA THR A 197 -2.06 13.80 9.91
C THR A 197 -2.48 13.24 8.56
N HIS A 198 -1.63 12.38 7.98
CA HIS A 198 -1.92 11.66 6.75
C HIS A 198 -2.72 10.39 7.02
N VAL A 199 -3.39 9.89 5.99
CA VAL A 199 -4.30 8.75 6.11
C VAL A 199 -3.91 7.64 5.14
N PHE A 200 -3.81 6.44 5.64
CA PHE A 200 -3.81 5.21 4.88
C PHE A 200 -5.24 4.65 4.84
N PHE A 201 -5.88 4.76 3.69
CA PHE A 201 -7.21 4.20 3.47
C PHE A 201 -7.08 2.74 3.00
N GLN A 202 -7.51 1.80 3.83
CA GLN A 202 -7.54 0.37 3.49
C GLN A 202 -8.65 0.10 2.48
N ASP A 203 -8.31 -0.52 1.35
CA ASP A 203 -9.24 -0.69 0.24
C ASP A 203 -10.39 -1.67 0.51
N GLY A 204 -10.26 -2.55 1.50
CA GLY A 204 -11.29 -3.52 1.90
C GLY A 204 -11.58 -4.60 0.85
N VAL A 205 -10.74 -4.72 -0.17
CA VAL A 205 -10.89 -5.72 -1.24
C VAL A 205 -10.45 -7.11 -0.75
N GLY A 206 -9.41 -7.16 0.05
CA GLY A 206 -8.87 -8.40 0.61
C GLY A 206 -9.84 -9.10 1.54
N VAL A 207 -10.52 -8.34 2.38
CA VAL A 207 -11.57 -8.86 3.27
C VAL A 207 -12.90 -9.09 2.56
N GLY A 208 -13.05 -8.66 1.30
CA GLY A 208 -14.26 -8.87 0.48
C GLY A 208 -15.39 -7.87 0.76
N THR A 209 -15.10 -6.75 1.42
CA THR A 209 -16.09 -5.70 1.71
C THR A 209 -16.55 -5.00 0.44
N ARG A 210 -15.64 -4.74 -0.51
CA ARG A 210 -15.95 -3.99 -1.74
C ARG A 210 -15.08 -4.41 -2.92
N SER A 211 -15.49 -3.96 -4.11
CA SER A 211 -14.68 -4.11 -5.32
C SER A 211 -13.57 -3.04 -5.38
N PRO A 212 -12.51 -3.24 -6.20
CA PRO A 212 -11.49 -2.22 -6.42
C PRO A 212 -12.06 -0.89 -6.93
N GLN A 213 -13.09 -0.94 -7.78
CA GLN A 213 -13.76 0.25 -8.32
C GLN A 213 -14.52 1.03 -7.24
N GLN A 214 -15.18 0.34 -6.32
CA GLN A 214 -15.83 0.97 -5.17
C GLN A 214 -14.79 1.62 -4.23
N ALA A 215 -13.67 0.93 -3.98
CA ALA A 215 -12.58 1.52 -3.21
C ALA A 215 -12.02 2.78 -3.87
N ARG A 216 -11.89 2.80 -5.21
CA ARG A 216 -11.47 3.97 -5.97
C ARG A 216 -12.44 5.15 -5.83
N ILE A 217 -13.74 4.92 -5.92
CA ILE A 217 -14.75 5.97 -5.74
C ILE A 217 -14.66 6.61 -4.35
N ILE A 218 -14.49 5.80 -3.31
CA ILE A 218 -14.32 6.29 -1.94
C ILE A 218 -13.02 7.11 -1.82
N LEU A 219 -11.91 6.58 -2.35
CA LEU A 219 -10.63 7.28 -2.36
C LEU A 219 -10.72 8.65 -3.03
N ASP A 220 -11.32 8.72 -4.22
CA ASP A 220 -11.48 9.98 -4.97
C ASP A 220 -12.29 11.00 -4.17
N GLY A 221 -13.37 10.56 -3.50
CA GLY A 221 -14.15 11.43 -2.60
C GLY A 221 -13.35 11.95 -1.41
N LEU A 222 -12.58 11.08 -0.75
CA LEU A 222 -11.70 11.49 0.34
C LEU A 222 -10.60 12.43 -0.14
N GLN A 223 -9.99 12.17 -1.29
CA GLN A 223 -8.94 13.03 -1.86
C GLN A 223 -9.46 14.38 -2.34
N GLN A 224 -10.71 14.44 -2.78
CA GLN A 224 -11.36 15.71 -3.11
C GLN A 224 -11.49 16.61 -1.88
N GLU A 225 -11.79 16.05 -0.71
CA GLU A 225 -11.96 16.81 0.54
C GLU A 225 -10.62 17.12 1.23
N PHE A 226 -9.70 16.15 1.27
CA PHE A 226 -8.48 16.25 2.08
C PHE A 226 -7.19 16.48 1.26
N GLY A 227 -7.22 16.26 -0.04
CA GLY A 227 -6.06 16.31 -0.92
C GLY A 227 -5.43 14.93 -1.19
N GLN A 228 -4.89 14.78 -2.39
CA GLN A 228 -4.33 13.53 -2.90
C GLN A 228 -3.10 13.04 -2.09
N GLU A 229 -2.26 13.96 -1.63
CA GLU A 229 -1.08 13.62 -0.84
C GLU A 229 -1.42 13.23 0.61
N LYS A 230 -2.58 13.63 1.09
CA LYS A 230 -3.01 13.37 2.46
C LYS A 230 -3.68 12.00 2.63
N VAL A 231 -4.41 11.53 1.62
CA VAL A 231 -5.10 10.23 1.64
C VAL A 231 -4.49 9.30 0.61
N ILE A 232 -3.87 8.23 1.08
CA ILE A 232 -3.16 7.25 0.27
C ILE A 232 -3.87 5.91 0.40
N ILE A 233 -4.09 5.22 -0.72
CA ILE A 233 -4.75 3.92 -0.69
C ILE A 233 -3.78 2.80 -0.29
N VAL A 234 -4.28 1.88 0.54
CA VAL A 234 -3.59 0.63 0.89
C VAL A 234 -4.30 -0.53 0.20
N LEU A 235 -3.61 -1.13 -0.76
CA LEU A 235 -4.02 -2.33 -1.48
C LEU A 235 -3.80 -3.55 -0.58
N GLU A 236 -4.87 -4.29 -0.28
CA GLU A 236 -4.80 -5.54 0.48
C GLU A 236 -4.39 -6.70 -0.44
N ALA A 237 -3.14 -7.21 -0.27
CA ALA A 237 -2.58 -8.28 -1.10
C ALA A 237 -3.00 -9.69 -0.65
N PHE A 238 -4.12 -9.81 0.04
CA PHE A 238 -4.69 -11.06 0.52
C PHE A 238 -6.17 -11.19 0.12
N ARG A 239 -6.74 -12.37 0.34
CA ARG A 239 -8.19 -12.63 0.16
C ARG A 239 -8.72 -13.49 1.29
N ALA A 240 -9.86 -13.09 1.81
CA ALA A 240 -10.62 -13.90 2.75
C ALA A 240 -11.10 -15.19 2.06
N THR A 241 -10.99 -16.31 2.78
CA THR A 241 -11.46 -17.62 2.33
C THR A 241 -12.78 -17.97 3.02
N LYS A 242 -13.51 -18.92 2.46
CA LYS A 242 -14.76 -19.42 3.07
C LYS A 242 -14.57 -19.99 4.49
N SER A 243 -13.36 -20.39 4.85
CA SER A 243 -13.02 -20.88 6.19
C SER A 243 -12.66 -19.78 7.19
N GLY A 244 -12.82 -18.50 6.83
CA GLY A 244 -12.44 -17.36 7.69
C GLY A 244 -10.94 -17.10 7.79
N LYS A 245 -10.12 -17.81 7.00
CA LYS A 245 -8.67 -17.58 6.91
C LYS A 245 -8.36 -16.64 5.74
N PHE A 246 -7.15 -16.10 5.72
CA PHE A 246 -6.63 -15.34 4.60
C PHE A 246 -5.66 -16.17 3.76
N ARG A 247 -5.67 -15.98 2.45
CA ARG A 247 -4.65 -16.43 1.50
C ARG A 247 -4.00 -15.25 0.81
N SER A 248 -2.81 -15.43 0.26
CA SER A 248 -2.23 -14.46 -0.68
C SER A 248 -3.19 -14.23 -1.86
N ALA A 249 -3.35 -13.00 -2.28
CA ALA A 249 -4.01 -12.68 -3.53
C ALA A 249 -3.22 -13.27 -4.70
N TYR A 250 -3.91 -13.77 -5.72
CA TYR A 250 -3.26 -14.17 -6.95
C TYR A 250 -2.76 -12.93 -7.72
N PRO A 251 -1.70 -13.05 -8.55
CA PRO A 251 -1.17 -11.90 -9.29
C PRO A 251 -2.22 -11.13 -10.09
N TRP A 252 -3.19 -11.81 -10.72
CA TRP A 252 -4.27 -11.16 -11.47
C TRP A 252 -5.26 -10.39 -10.59
N GLU A 253 -5.48 -10.83 -9.33
CA GLU A 253 -6.32 -10.11 -8.36
C GLU A 253 -5.66 -8.80 -7.95
N ILE A 254 -4.33 -8.79 -7.77
CA ILE A 254 -3.54 -7.58 -7.51
C ILE A 254 -3.54 -6.66 -8.73
N ILE A 255 -3.39 -7.21 -9.93
CA ILE A 255 -3.43 -6.46 -11.18
C ILE A 255 -4.78 -5.75 -11.36
N GLU A 256 -5.91 -6.42 -11.03
CA GLU A 256 -7.24 -5.78 -11.09
C GLU A 256 -7.38 -4.60 -10.10
N GLN A 257 -6.82 -4.71 -8.89
CA GLN A 257 -6.77 -3.60 -7.96
C GLN A 257 -5.90 -2.45 -8.52
N LEU A 258 -4.69 -2.75 -9.01
CA LEU A 258 -3.80 -1.74 -9.57
C LEU A 258 -4.40 -1.02 -10.78
N LYS A 259 -5.16 -1.71 -11.64
CA LYS A 259 -5.90 -1.07 -12.74
C LYS A 259 -6.92 -0.05 -12.24
N ALA A 260 -7.62 -0.37 -11.16
CA ALA A 260 -8.58 0.57 -10.56
C ALA A 260 -7.89 1.79 -9.94
N TYR A 261 -6.63 1.63 -9.51
CA TYR A 261 -5.85 2.69 -8.82
C TYR A 261 -4.89 3.43 -9.75
N GLU A 262 -5.12 3.41 -11.06
CA GLU A 262 -4.34 4.21 -12.03
C GLU A 262 -4.33 5.70 -11.62
N GLY A 263 -3.15 6.33 -11.68
CA GLY A 263 -2.93 7.70 -11.26
C GLY A 263 -2.83 7.91 -9.74
N GLN A 264 -2.93 6.84 -8.95
CA GLN A 264 -2.89 6.93 -7.50
C GLN A 264 -1.56 6.47 -6.91
N LYS A 265 -1.20 7.03 -5.77
CA LYS A 265 -0.14 6.53 -4.91
C LYS A 265 -0.67 5.34 -4.11
N VAL A 266 0.02 4.21 -4.18
CA VAL A 266 -0.43 2.92 -3.61
C VAL A 266 0.60 2.41 -2.63
N TYR A 267 0.14 2.00 -1.45
CA TYR A 267 0.88 1.15 -0.52
C TYR A 267 0.26 -0.24 -0.54
N ILE A 268 1.05 -1.29 -0.30
CA ILE A 268 0.57 -2.69 -0.33
C ILE A 268 0.65 -3.29 1.07
N PHE A 269 -0.43 -3.85 1.57
CA PHE A 269 -0.50 -4.61 2.80
C PHE A 269 -0.71 -6.11 2.52
N ASP A 270 0.13 -7.00 2.97
CA ASP A 270 1.49 -6.75 3.39
C ASP A 270 2.46 -7.62 2.57
N GLY A 271 3.65 -7.10 2.41
CA GLY A 271 4.66 -7.70 1.54
C GLY A 271 5.13 -9.08 2.02
N PRO A 272 5.73 -9.19 3.21
CA PRO A 272 6.32 -10.41 3.71
C PRO A 272 5.37 -11.60 3.83
N HIS A 273 4.08 -11.35 4.08
CA HIS A 273 3.09 -12.43 4.22
C HIS A 273 2.44 -12.84 2.90
N TYR A 274 2.20 -11.88 1.99
CA TYR A 274 1.30 -12.10 0.85
C TYR A 274 1.94 -11.86 -0.52
N MET A 275 3.07 -11.13 -0.60
CA MET A 275 3.75 -10.79 -1.84
C MET A 275 5.03 -11.62 -2.03
N ASN A 276 4.87 -12.91 -2.33
CA ASN A 276 6.02 -13.75 -2.62
C ASN A 276 6.73 -13.34 -3.94
N ARG A 277 7.96 -13.82 -4.13
CA ARG A 277 8.81 -13.47 -5.29
C ARG A 277 8.12 -13.66 -6.64
N MET A 278 7.38 -14.75 -6.82
CA MET A 278 6.70 -15.05 -8.09
C MET A 278 5.56 -14.06 -8.35
N THR A 279 4.76 -13.74 -7.34
CA THR A 279 3.73 -12.71 -7.42
C THR A 279 4.32 -11.37 -7.84
N VAL A 280 5.43 -10.96 -7.22
CA VAL A 280 6.13 -9.71 -7.58
C VAL A 280 6.60 -9.74 -9.04
N TYR A 281 7.24 -10.82 -9.50
CA TYR A 281 7.68 -10.91 -10.90
C TYR A 281 6.53 -10.81 -11.90
N VAL A 282 5.41 -11.49 -11.65
CA VAL A 282 4.25 -11.45 -12.56
C VAL A 282 3.62 -10.07 -12.61
N VAL A 283 3.45 -9.41 -11.46
CA VAL A 283 2.90 -8.04 -11.38
C VAL A 283 3.85 -7.04 -12.04
N ALA A 284 5.16 -7.12 -11.76
CA ALA A 284 6.17 -6.25 -12.37
C ALA A 284 6.25 -6.41 -13.89
N TRP A 285 6.17 -7.65 -14.39
CA TRP A 285 6.14 -7.93 -15.82
C TRP A 285 4.89 -7.32 -16.49
N TRP A 286 3.69 -7.52 -15.91
CA TRP A 286 2.46 -6.90 -16.39
C TRP A 286 2.58 -5.37 -16.39
N TYR A 287 3.07 -4.78 -15.29
CA TYR A 287 3.25 -3.34 -15.15
C TYR A 287 4.14 -2.77 -16.26
N LYS A 288 5.27 -3.43 -16.53
CA LYS A 288 6.19 -3.05 -17.61
C LYS A 288 5.55 -3.18 -18.98
N LEU A 289 4.77 -4.24 -19.24
CA LEU A 289 4.07 -4.42 -20.51
C LEU A 289 3.01 -3.34 -20.75
N LYS A 290 2.24 -3.01 -19.71
CA LYS A 290 1.13 -2.06 -19.84
C LYS A 290 1.59 -0.61 -19.92
N TYR A 291 2.57 -0.21 -19.10
CA TYR A 291 2.98 1.19 -18.94
C TYR A 291 4.37 1.49 -19.49
N GLY A 292 5.12 0.49 -19.95
CA GLY A 292 6.47 0.66 -20.49
C GLY A 292 7.54 0.93 -19.42
N SER A 293 8.76 1.25 -19.88
CA SER A 293 9.88 1.55 -18.99
C SER A 293 9.81 2.95 -18.34
N SER A 294 8.80 3.75 -18.67
CA SER A 294 8.66 5.14 -18.21
C SER A 294 8.35 5.30 -16.72
N ALA A 295 8.06 4.20 -16.00
CA ALA A 295 7.71 4.25 -14.58
C ALA A 295 8.88 4.61 -13.64
N LYS A 296 10.15 4.51 -14.10
CA LYS A 296 11.34 4.87 -13.31
C LYS A 296 11.79 6.34 -13.40
N ALA A 297 11.12 7.18 -14.19
CA ALA A 297 11.68 8.47 -14.62
C ALA A 297 11.08 9.73 -13.95
N LYS A 298 10.29 9.64 -12.89
CA LYS A 298 9.72 10.83 -12.24
C LYS A 298 9.89 10.90 -10.71
N THR A 299 10.99 10.37 -10.18
CA THR A 299 11.37 10.60 -8.77
C THR A 299 12.63 11.45 -8.66
N SER A 300 12.74 12.49 -9.47
CA SER A 300 13.75 13.54 -9.28
C SER A 300 13.05 14.88 -9.38
N HIS A 301 12.52 15.36 -8.25
CA HIS A 301 12.54 16.78 -7.85
C HIS A 301 11.98 16.89 -6.45
#